data_7d452f841431a8d0d497f73aa8716829
#
_entry.id   7d452f841431a8d0d497f73aa8716829
#
_cell.length_a   1.000
_cell.length_b   1.000
_cell.length_c   1.000
_cell.angle_alpha   90.00
_cell.angle_beta   90.00
_cell.angle_gamma   90.00
#
_symmetry.space_group_name_H-M   'P 1'
#
loop_
_entity.id
_entity.type
_entity.pdbx_description
1 polymer ?
#
loop_
_entity_poly.entity_id
_entity_poly.type
_entity_poly.pdbx_seq_one_letter_code
_entity_poly.pdbx_strand_id
1 'polypeptide(L)'
;EVKAVYGPISEQESVNKMLKCSEKISRELPLVFMSHAGPSGLGSDSKSICGKDWKEPSCDWGDRDLAVAISEIQKKRKIDLVIFGHMHNRLKRNQGLRNMFKIDKEGTAYLNSAIVPRYKKNIEGELLVNFSWVEFVDSEISHISHRWYSEAGEISEEEIFFRNGDF
;
A
#
# COMPACT_ATOMS: atom_id res chain seq x y z
N GLU A 1 -6.76 20.67 -1.53
CA GLU A 1 -5.28 20.70 -1.68
C GLU A 1 -4.86 20.29 -3.09
N VAL A 2 -5.19 19.09 -3.58
CA VAL A 2 -4.83 18.62 -4.94
C VAL A 2 -5.26 19.63 -6.02
N LYS A 3 -6.49 20.12 -5.96
CA LYS A 3 -7.03 21.12 -6.90
C LYS A 3 -6.27 22.45 -6.85
N ALA A 4 -5.74 22.83 -5.70
CA ALA A 4 -4.96 24.06 -5.55
C ALA A 4 -3.55 23.96 -6.14
N VAL A 5 -2.96 22.75 -6.15
CA VAL A 5 -1.59 22.49 -6.62
C VAL A 5 -1.57 22.12 -8.12
N TYR A 6 -2.49 21.25 -8.54
CA TYR A 6 -2.49 20.64 -9.88
C TYR A 6 -3.65 21.14 -10.76
N GLY A 7 -4.49 22.05 -10.27
CA GLY A 7 -5.71 22.49 -10.93
C GLY A 7 -6.84 21.47 -10.82
N PRO A 8 -8.02 21.79 -11.38
CA PRO A 8 -9.11 20.84 -11.45
C PRO A 8 -8.73 19.71 -12.41
N ILE A 9 -8.86 18.47 -11.94
CA ILE A 9 -8.67 17.25 -12.73
C ILE A 9 -9.89 16.38 -12.54
N SER A 10 -10.45 15.86 -13.62
CA SER A 10 -11.51 14.87 -13.58
C SER A 10 -10.95 13.49 -13.24
N GLU A 11 -11.80 12.61 -12.74
CA GLU A 11 -11.45 11.21 -12.48
C GLU A 11 -10.89 10.52 -13.74
N GLN A 12 -11.51 10.77 -14.91
CA GLN A 12 -11.04 10.23 -16.18
C GLN A 12 -9.67 10.78 -16.62
N GLU A 13 -9.38 12.04 -16.37
CA GLU A 13 -8.05 12.61 -16.65
C GLU A 13 -6.98 12.03 -15.74
N SER A 14 -7.31 11.78 -14.47
CA SER A 14 -6.43 11.09 -13.52
C SER A 14 -6.10 9.67 -14.01
N VAL A 15 -7.11 8.89 -14.37
CA VAL A 15 -6.94 7.55 -14.97
C VAL A 15 -6.04 7.62 -16.20
N ASN A 16 -6.33 8.52 -17.15
CA ASN A 16 -5.56 8.63 -18.39
C ASN A 16 -4.08 9.00 -18.14
N LYS A 17 -3.79 9.81 -17.12
CA LYS A 17 -2.41 10.13 -16.72
C LYS A 17 -1.69 8.90 -16.18
N MET A 18 -2.34 8.11 -15.30
CA MET A 18 -1.78 6.89 -14.77
C MET A 18 -1.49 5.86 -15.87
N LEU A 19 -2.42 5.66 -16.81
CA LEU A 19 -2.23 4.79 -17.98
C LEU A 19 -1.02 5.21 -18.81
N LYS A 20 -0.91 6.49 -19.16
CA LYS A 20 0.23 7.04 -19.92
C LYS A 20 1.56 6.90 -19.18
N CYS A 21 1.57 7.02 -17.86
CA CYS A 21 2.77 6.81 -17.06
C CYS A 21 3.20 5.33 -17.09
N SER A 22 2.27 4.41 -16.94
CA SER A 22 2.55 2.97 -16.95
C SER A 22 3.10 2.48 -18.30
N GLU A 23 2.65 3.09 -19.41
CA GLU A 23 3.12 2.76 -20.78
C GLU A 23 4.59 3.13 -21.03
N LYS A 24 5.16 4.04 -20.22
CA LYS A 24 6.57 4.44 -20.32
C LYS A 24 7.53 3.48 -19.62
N ILE A 25 7.01 2.60 -18.78
CA ILE A 25 7.84 1.63 -18.03
C ILE A 25 8.08 0.41 -18.91
N SER A 26 9.36 0.00 -19.04
CA SER A 26 9.71 -1.24 -19.74
C SER A 26 8.93 -2.43 -19.19
N ARG A 27 8.53 -3.35 -20.08
CA ARG A 27 7.82 -4.58 -19.68
C ARG A 27 8.70 -5.59 -18.96
N GLU A 28 10.01 -5.44 -19.05
CA GLU A 28 11.02 -6.27 -18.37
C GLU A 28 11.21 -5.84 -16.91
N LEU A 29 10.72 -4.66 -16.53
CA LEU A 29 10.83 -4.14 -15.18
C LEU A 29 9.54 -4.37 -14.39
N PRO A 30 9.64 -4.60 -13.07
CA PRO A 30 8.47 -4.61 -12.19
C PRO A 30 7.71 -3.30 -12.28
N LEU A 31 6.38 -3.38 -12.33
CA LEU A 31 5.54 -2.19 -12.29
C LEU A 31 5.05 -1.96 -10.86
N VAL A 32 5.50 -0.85 -10.28
CA VAL A 32 5.14 -0.43 -8.92
C VAL A 32 4.34 0.87 -8.97
N PHE A 33 3.16 0.88 -8.35
CA PHE A 33 2.40 2.09 -8.09
C PHE A 33 2.69 2.61 -6.68
N MET A 34 2.88 3.92 -6.57
CA MET A 34 2.94 4.62 -5.28
C MET A 34 1.84 5.68 -5.24
N SER A 35 0.96 5.61 -4.24
CA SER A 35 -0.15 6.54 -4.10
C SER A 35 -0.33 6.99 -2.65
N HIS A 36 -1.12 8.07 -2.44
CA HIS A 36 -1.45 8.53 -1.10
C HIS A 36 -2.41 7.56 -0.40
N ALA A 37 -3.51 7.22 -1.07
CA ALA A 37 -4.49 6.23 -0.61
C ALA A 37 -4.47 5.01 -1.54
N GLY A 38 -4.94 3.86 -1.04
CA GLY A 38 -5.08 2.65 -1.86
C GLY A 38 -6.29 2.70 -2.78
N PRO A 39 -6.36 1.78 -3.77
CA PRO A 39 -7.50 1.71 -4.67
C PRO A 39 -8.76 1.19 -3.97
N SER A 40 -9.94 1.54 -4.49
CA SER A 40 -11.19 0.89 -4.12
C SER A 40 -11.23 -0.57 -4.62
N GLY A 41 -12.12 -1.39 -4.04
CA GLY A 41 -12.27 -2.81 -4.39
C GLY A 41 -11.49 -3.77 -3.49
N LEU A 42 -10.76 -3.25 -2.49
CA LEU A 42 -9.95 -4.10 -1.58
C LEU A 42 -10.70 -4.57 -0.32
N GLY A 43 -11.96 -4.20 -0.17
CA GLY A 43 -12.84 -4.62 0.92
C GLY A 43 -13.50 -3.44 1.61
N SER A 44 -14.67 -3.69 2.26
CA SER A 44 -15.55 -2.66 2.84
C SER A 44 -15.62 -2.66 4.36
N ASP A 45 -15.07 -3.69 5.03
CA ASP A 45 -15.05 -3.75 6.49
C ASP A 45 -14.03 -2.76 7.06
N SER A 46 -14.22 -2.33 8.29
CA SER A 46 -13.31 -1.41 8.99
C SER A 46 -11.85 -1.93 9.04
N LYS A 47 -11.67 -3.26 9.11
CA LYS A 47 -10.37 -3.94 9.09
C LYS A 47 -9.77 -4.11 7.70
N SER A 48 -10.56 -3.91 6.64
CA SER A 48 -10.04 -3.99 5.27
C SER A 48 -8.95 -2.95 5.03
N ILE A 49 -8.03 -3.25 4.13
CA ILE A 49 -6.82 -2.45 3.90
C ILE A 49 -7.12 -0.98 3.57
N CYS A 50 -8.27 -0.71 2.89
CA CYS A 50 -8.80 0.63 2.60
C CYS A 50 -10.14 0.92 3.31
N GLY A 51 -10.52 0.12 4.32
CA GLY A 51 -11.80 0.24 5.00
C GLY A 51 -11.93 1.48 5.89
N LYS A 52 -13.09 2.15 5.86
CA LYS A 52 -13.42 3.26 6.75
C LYS A 52 -13.73 2.76 8.17
N ASP A 53 -13.06 3.28 9.18
CA ASP A 53 -13.17 2.86 10.58
C ASP A 53 -13.59 3.94 11.58
N TRP A 54 -13.77 5.20 11.14
CA TRP A 54 -14.09 6.33 12.03
C TRP A 54 -15.57 6.64 12.17
N LYS A 55 -16.42 6.07 11.31
CA LYS A 55 -17.86 6.27 11.31
C LYS A 55 -18.58 5.08 10.67
N GLU A 56 -19.59 4.55 11.37
CA GLU A 56 -20.49 3.52 10.84
C GLU A 56 -21.54 4.10 9.85
N PRO A 57 -21.98 3.31 8.86
CA PRO A 57 -21.45 2.00 8.54
C PRO A 57 -20.04 2.10 7.97
N SER A 58 -19.21 1.05 8.19
CA SER A 58 -17.94 0.89 7.50
C SER A 58 -18.19 0.77 5.99
N CYS A 59 -17.24 1.22 5.19
CA CYS A 59 -17.31 1.07 3.73
C CYS A 59 -15.89 1.10 3.15
N ASP A 60 -15.77 0.72 1.91
CA ASP A 60 -14.55 0.93 1.14
C ASP A 60 -14.31 2.44 0.96
N TRP A 61 -13.09 2.88 1.27
CA TRP A 61 -12.65 4.27 1.21
C TRP A 61 -11.45 4.47 0.28
N GLY A 62 -11.21 3.48 -0.59
CA GLY A 62 -10.15 3.55 -1.59
C GLY A 62 -10.50 4.48 -2.76
N ASP A 63 -9.47 4.89 -3.50
CA ASP A 63 -9.57 5.77 -4.66
C ASP A 63 -10.12 5.02 -5.88
N ARG A 64 -11.16 5.57 -6.50
CA ARG A 64 -11.82 4.97 -7.65
C ARG A 64 -11.00 5.07 -8.93
N ASP A 65 -10.40 6.21 -9.18
CA ASP A 65 -9.57 6.45 -10.36
C ASP A 65 -8.33 5.54 -10.37
N LEU A 66 -7.72 5.33 -9.21
CA LEU A 66 -6.63 4.37 -9.06
C LEU A 66 -7.10 2.93 -9.34
N ALA A 67 -8.26 2.53 -8.83
CA ALA A 67 -8.82 1.21 -9.08
C ALA A 67 -9.12 0.97 -10.56
N VAL A 68 -9.70 1.97 -11.25
CA VAL A 68 -9.95 1.91 -12.69
C VAL A 68 -8.64 1.80 -13.48
N ALA A 69 -7.64 2.62 -13.14
CA ALA A 69 -6.33 2.58 -13.80
C ALA A 69 -5.65 1.21 -13.64
N ILE A 70 -5.65 0.66 -12.43
CA ILE A 70 -5.11 -0.68 -12.14
C ILE A 70 -5.82 -1.73 -12.99
N SER A 71 -7.15 -1.75 -12.99
CA SER A 71 -7.94 -2.71 -13.77
C SER A 71 -7.65 -2.64 -15.27
N GLU A 72 -7.50 -1.43 -15.84
CA GLU A 72 -7.18 -1.26 -17.27
C GLU A 72 -5.75 -1.70 -17.60
N ILE A 73 -4.81 -1.49 -16.69
CA ILE A 73 -3.42 -1.91 -16.89
C ILE A 73 -3.28 -3.41 -16.76
N GLN A 74 -3.95 -4.05 -15.79
CA GLN A 74 -3.94 -5.50 -15.58
C GLN A 74 -4.43 -6.30 -16.79
N LYS A 75 -5.29 -5.71 -17.64
CA LYS A 75 -5.67 -6.32 -18.93
C LYS A 75 -4.51 -6.45 -19.94
N LYS A 76 -3.43 -5.67 -19.75
CA LYS A 76 -2.31 -5.55 -20.71
C LYS A 76 -0.99 -6.06 -20.16
N ARG A 77 -0.76 -5.94 -18.86
CA ARG A 77 0.46 -6.37 -18.16
C ARG A 77 0.20 -6.55 -16.65
N LYS A 78 1.04 -7.38 -16.02
CA LYS A 78 1.07 -7.52 -14.57
C LYS A 78 1.43 -6.18 -13.90
N ILE A 79 0.78 -5.87 -12.79
CA ILE A 79 1.23 -4.90 -11.80
C ILE A 79 1.77 -5.71 -10.64
N ASP A 80 3.01 -5.48 -10.25
CA ASP A 80 3.65 -6.28 -9.22
C ASP A 80 3.26 -5.79 -7.83
N LEU A 81 3.22 -4.46 -7.64
CA LEU A 81 3.01 -3.87 -6.33
C LEU A 81 2.27 -2.53 -6.40
N VAL A 82 1.36 -2.31 -5.46
CA VAL A 82 0.74 -1.01 -5.17
C VAL A 82 1.03 -0.67 -3.71
N ILE A 83 1.86 0.36 -3.48
CA ILE A 83 2.20 0.88 -2.14
C ILE A 83 1.41 2.15 -1.90
N PHE A 84 0.79 2.25 -0.72
CA PHE A 84 0.02 3.43 -0.32
C PHE A 84 0.04 3.61 1.20
N GLY A 85 -0.59 4.68 1.67
CA GLY A 85 -0.72 4.98 3.10
C GLY A 85 -2.14 5.37 3.48
N HIS A 86 -2.30 6.56 4.10
CA HIS A 86 -3.56 7.20 4.48
C HIS A 86 -4.34 6.46 5.58
N MET A 87 -4.70 5.19 5.38
CA MET A 87 -5.46 4.38 6.34
C MET A 87 -4.52 3.78 7.39
N HIS A 88 -4.46 4.41 8.58
CA HIS A 88 -3.56 4.00 9.65
C HIS A 88 -3.78 2.54 10.08
N ASN A 89 -2.71 1.89 10.54
CA ASN A 89 -2.73 0.50 10.99
C ASN A 89 -3.60 0.27 12.24
N ARG A 90 -3.66 1.24 13.15
CA ARG A 90 -4.53 1.17 14.34
C ARG A 90 -5.91 1.70 14.01
N LEU A 91 -6.92 0.86 14.22
CA LEU A 91 -8.31 1.25 14.03
C LEU A 91 -8.77 2.23 15.11
N LYS A 92 -9.66 3.14 14.74
CA LYS A 92 -10.31 4.05 15.69
C LYS A 92 -11.05 3.26 16.77
N ARG A 93 -11.22 3.88 17.96
CA ARG A 93 -11.97 3.31 19.09
C ARG A 93 -11.42 1.96 19.61
N ASN A 94 -10.11 1.71 19.51
CA ASN A 94 -9.48 0.46 19.96
C ASN A 94 -10.06 -0.83 19.36
N GLN A 95 -10.54 -0.78 18.12
CA GLN A 95 -11.11 -1.94 17.42
C GLN A 95 -10.03 -2.91 16.87
N GLY A 96 -8.77 -2.72 17.25
CA GLY A 96 -7.65 -3.58 16.85
C GLY A 96 -6.82 -3.02 15.70
N LEU A 97 -6.31 -3.92 14.88
CA LEU A 97 -5.42 -3.59 13.77
C LEU A 97 -6.11 -3.79 12.41
N ARG A 98 -5.71 -2.97 11.46
CA ARG A 98 -6.06 -3.06 10.05
C ARG A 98 -5.22 -4.11 9.35
N ASN A 99 -5.77 -4.76 8.34
CA ASN A 99 -5.00 -5.56 7.40
C ASN A 99 -4.11 -4.62 6.57
N MET A 100 -2.81 -4.83 6.64
CA MET A 100 -1.84 -3.95 5.97
C MET A 100 -1.37 -4.51 4.63
N PHE A 101 -1.79 -5.73 4.29
CA PHE A 101 -1.37 -6.42 3.08
C PHE A 101 -2.50 -7.23 2.46
N LYS A 102 -2.49 -7.34 1.11
CA LYS A 102 -3.42 -8.17 0.33
C LYS A 102 -2.78 -8.50 -1.02
N ILE A 103 -3.09 -9.68 -1.57
CA ILE A 103 -2.83 -10.02 -2.97
C ILE A 103 -4.17 -10.22 -3.66
N ASP A 104 -4.33 -9.70 -4.87
CA ASP A 104 -5.53 -9.94 -5.68
C ASP A 104 -5.40 -11.21 -6.54
N LYS A 105 -6.45 -11.53 -7.27
CA LYS A 105 -6.50 -12.72 -8.14
C LYS A 105 -5.58 -12.60 -9.38
N GLU A 106 -5.17 -11.40 -9.75
CA GLU A 106 -4.19 -11.13 -10.80
C GLU A 106 -2.75 -11.18 -10.30
N GLY A 107 -2.54 -11.45 -8.99
CA GLY A 107 -1.23 -11.54 -8.37
C GLY A 107 -0.60 -10.20 -8.03
N THR A 108 -1.36 -9.10 -8.06
CA THR A 108 -0.87 -7.79 -7.62
C THR A 108 -0.85 -7.72 -6.09
N ALA A 109 0.29 -7.38 -5.53
CA ALA A 109 0.45 -7.13 -4.10
C ALA A 109 0.04 -5.69 -3.75
N TYR A 110 -0.75 -5.53 -2.69
CA TYR A 110 -1.18 -4.25 -2.13
C TYR A 110 -0.61 -4.11 -0.73
N LEU A 111 0.22 -3.08 -0.51
CA LEU A 111 0.88 -2.81 0.77
C LEU A 111 0.48 -1.44 1.30
N ASN A 112 -0.19 -1.43 2.44
CA ASN A 112 -0.44 -0.20 3.18
C ASN A 112 0.74 0.09 4.11
N SER A 113 1.44 1.19 3.88
CA SER A 113 2.64 1.59 4.63
C SER A 113 2.35 2.53 5.80
N ALA A 114 1.06 2.73 6.16
CA ALA A 114 0.66 3.70 7.20
C ALA A 114 0.75 3.13 8.62
N ILE A 115 1.93 2.68 9.04
CA ILE A 115 2.23 2.45 10.45
C ILE A 115 2.36 3.81 11.15
N VAL A 116 1.43 4.14 12.05
CA VAL A 116 1.39 5.42 12.74
C VAL A 116 1.19 5.21 14.24
N PRO A 117 2.06 5.79 15.10
CA PRO A 117 3.26 6.56 14.76
C PRO A 117 4.37 5.69 14.13
N ARG A 118 5.23 6.32 13.30
CA ARG A 118 6.37 5.64 12.65
C ARG A 118 7.60 5.50 13.57
N TYR A 119 7.45 5.84 14.82
CA TYR A 119 8.48 5.68 15.84
C TYR A 119 7.83 5.20 17.14
N LYS A 120 8.57 4.42 17.88
CA LYS A 120 8.21 3.94 19.23
C LYS A 120 9.48 3.73 20.06
N LYS A 121 9.32 3.55 21.34
CA LYS A 121 10.40 3.04 22.20
C LYS A 121 10.18 1.55 22.49
N ASN A 122 11.25 0.78 22.44
CA ASN A 122 11.23 -0.59 22.93
C ASN A 122 11.24 -0.63 24.48
N ILE A 123 11.26 -1.83 25.06
CA ILE A 123 11.22 -2.02 26.52
C ILE A 123 12.48 -1.49 27.22
N GLU A 124 13.59 -1.34 26.51
CA GLU A 124 14.86 -0.83 26.97
C GLU A 124 14.95 0.71 26.82
N GLY A 125 13.93 1.33 26.23
CA GLY A 125 13.85 2.78 26.02
C GLY A 125 14.54 3.26 24.74
N GLU A 126 15.06 2.37 23.89
CA GLU A 126 15.68 2.66 22.62
C GLU A 126 14.61 3.10 21.59
N LEU A 127 14.93 4.12 20.79
CA LEU A 127 14.07 4.60 19.72
C LEU A 127 14.08 3.63 18.53
N LEU A 128 12.90 3.20 18.12
CA LEU A 128 12.71 2.41 16.90
C LEU A 128 11.94 3.20 15.86
N VAL A 129 12.34 3.07 14.58
CA VAL A 129 11.70 3.71 13.43
C VAL A 129 11.18 2.66 12.46
N ASN A 130 9.94 2.83 11.97
CA ASN A 130 9.30 1.89 11.06
C ASN A 130 9.49 2.25 9.60
N PHE A 131 9.79 1.22 8.79
CA PHE A 131 9.79 1.26 7.33
C PHE A 131 9.04 0.06 6.75
N SER A 132 8.41 0.27 5.60
CA SER A 132 7.95 -0.83 4.74
C SER A 132 9.13 -1.28 3.88
N TRP A 133 9.32 -2.58 3.76
CA TRP A 133 10.42 -3.18 3.02
C TRP A 133 9.90 -4.11 1.95
N VAL A 134 10.39 -3.97 0.73
CA VAL A 134 10.07 -4.85 -0.39
C VAL A 134 11.35 -5.20 -1.12
N GLU A 135 11.56 -6.49 -1.34
CA GLU A 135 12.69 -7.00 -2.12
C GLU A 135 12.20 -7.61 -3.42
N PHE A 136 12.96 -7.35 -4.47
CA PHE A 136 12.80 -7.98 -5.77
C PHE A 136 14.03 -8.81 -6.10
N VAL A 137 13.82 -10.03 -6.57
CA VAL A 137 14.87 -10.91 -7.13
C VAL A 137 14.41 -11.32 -8.52
N ASP A 138 15.24 -11.15 -9.51
CA ASP A 138 14.92 -11.44 -10.93
C ASP A 138 13.60 -10.85 -11.40
N SER A 139 13.34 -9.58 -11.00
CA SER A 139 12.12 -8.82 -11.28
C SER A 139 10.82 -9.35 -10.63
N GLU A 140 10.89 -10.34 -9.76
CA GLU A 140 9.76 -10.86 -8.97
C GLU A 140 9.90 -10.45 -7.51
N ILE A 141 8.79 -10.20 -6.85
CA ILE A 141 8.78 -9.92 -5.41
C ILE A 141 9.25 -11.16 -4.65
N SER A 142 10.30 -11.01 -3.86
CA SER A 142 10.82 -12.07 -2.99
C SER A 142 10.45 -11.91 -1.53
N HIS A 143 10.24 -10.66 -1.07
CA HIS A 143 9.91 -10.38 0.34
C HIS A 143 9.11 -9.08 0.48
N ILE A 144 8.11 -9.07 1.36
CA ILE A 144 7.37 -7.88 1.79
C ILE A 144 7.20 -7.92 3.30
N SER A 145 7.58 -6.84 3.98
CA SER A 145 7.44 -6.72 5.43
C SER A 145 7.30 -5.27 5.91
N HIS A 146 6.87 -5.11 7.15
CA HIS A 146 7.12 -3.92 7.95
C HIS A 146 8.22 -4.19 8.96
N ARG A 147 9.25 -3.33 8.98
CA ARG A 147 10.43 -3.46 9.83
C ARG A 147 10.56 -2.28 10.77
N TRP A 148 10.96 -2.57 11.99
CA TRP A 148 11.38 -1.58 12.97
C TRP A 148 12.88 -1.64 13.13
N TYR A 149 13.54 -0.52 12.89
CA TYR A 149 14.98 -0.39 12.96
C TYR A 149 15.39 0.39 14.21
N SER A 150 16.45 -0.05 14.84
CA SER A 150 17.16 0.66 15.90
C SER A 150 17.92 1.88 15.33
N GLU A 151 18.43 2.74 16.23
CA GLU A 151 19.32 3.85 15.84
C GLU A 151 20.62 3.35 15.19
N ALA A 152 21.06 2.14 15.52
CA ALA A 152 22.22 1.49 14.88
C ALA A 152 21.93 0.94 13.49
N GLY A 153 20.67 1.01 13.02
CA GLY A 153 20.25 0.49 11.72
C GLY A 153 20.00 -1.02 11.70
N GLU A 154 19.89 -1.65 12.85
CA GLU A 154 19.57 -3.08 12.96
C GLU A 154 18.08 -3.31 13.00
N ILE A 155 17.61 -4.43 12.42
CA ILE A 155 16.21 -4.84 12.48
C ILE A 155 15.93 -5.35 13.89
N SER A 156 15.07 -4.64 14.63
CA SER A 156 14.61 -5.02 15.96
C SER A 156 13.35 -5.88 15.92
N GLU A 157 12.43 -5.54 15.03
CA GLU A 157 11.18 -6.28 14.83
C GLU A 157 10.81 -6.31 13.35
N GLU A 158 10.18 -7.40 12.89
CA GLU A 158 9.70 -7.55 11.53
C GLU A 158 8.34 -8.25 11.51
N GLU A 159 7.39 -7.66 10.79
CA GLU A 159 6.11 -8.27 10.42
C GLU A 159 6.17 -8.64 8.95
N ILE A 160 6.30 -9.94 8.65
CA ILE A 160 6.43 -10.47 7.28
C ILE A 160 5.04 -10.72 6.72
N PHE A 161 4.75 -10.18 5.54
CA PHE A 161 3.49 -10.38 4.80
C PHE A 161 3.63 -11.36 3.65
N PHE A 162 4.81 -11.42 3.04
CA PHE A 162 5.11 -12.28 1.91
C PHE A 162 6.58 -12.65 1.91
N ARG A 163 6.87 -13.94 1.65
CA ARG A 163 8.21 -14.46 1.37
C ARG A 163 8.09 -15.50 0.28
N ASN A 164 8.91 -15.37 -0.78
CA ASN A 164 8.94 -16.36 -1.85
C ASN A 164 9.47 -17.69 -1.31
N GLY A 165 8.71 -18.78 -1.50
CA GLY A 165 9.03 -20.12 -1.00
C GLY A 165 8.21 -20.55 0.23
N ASP A 166 7.31 -19.74 0.74
CA ASP A 166 6.39 -20.09 1.85
C ASP A 166 5.09 -20.77 1.36
N PHE A 167 5.05 -21.28 0.10
CA PHE A 167 3.89 -21.99 -0.49
C PHE A 167 4.29 -23.36 -1.05
#